data_7ac37687019ca129d9b8894e0584c887
#
_entry.id   7ac37687019ca129d9b8894e0584c887
#
_cell.length_a   1.000
_cell.length_b   1.000
_cell.length_c   1.000
_cell.angle_alpha   90.00
_cell.angle_beta   90.00
_cell.angle_gamma   90.00
#
_symmetry.space_group_name_H-M   'P 1'
#
loop_
_entity.id
_entity.type
_entity.pdbx_description
1 polymer ?
#
loop_
_entity_poly.entity_id
_entity_poly.type
_entity_poly.pdbx_seq_one_letter_code
_entity_poly.pdbx_strand_id
1 'polypeptide(L)'
;MPINEASFAAMKAASYIKPNAGKSYKLQRVAEELIAKQAPDNPKCRVEDAFAPMADGYAVPLRVFTPLVAYGAPLPEALEESSANGTPVASAISAILPAVLPKVLPKILIKESTSSGNADGISGNANTELPSVTPRGTILFFHGGGWTTGGINLYTQACAHMAVRLQRRVISVEYRLAPEYRFPTAVEDCYEIARQLFAGELPISGVGGSVEVDHTQSAAPTAPAGGGDISATIPAPDPDSIVLFGDSAGGNLAAAVSLMARDRGEFMPRTQMLLYPVVGNDYNPETSPFESVRTNGTDYILTAQDMADYIDMYRSSVADLTNPYFAPLTA
;
A
#
# COMPACT_ATOMS: atom_id res chain seq x y z
N MET A 1 8.71 17.69 14.34
CA MET A 1 7.97 18.95 14.57
C MET A 1 6.80 18.63 15.48
N PRO A 2 6.49 19.43 16.48
CA PRO A 2 5.28 19.23 17.27
C PRO A 2 4.06 19.42 16.37
N ILE A 3 3.05 18.56 16.55
CA ILE A 3 1.75 18.69 15.88
C ILE A 3 1.10 19.98 16.39
N ASN A 4 0.52 20.80 15.51
CA ASN A 4 -0.18 22.00 15.96
C ASN A 4 -1.45 21.65 16.76
N GLU A 5 -1.87 22.54 17.65
CA GLU A 5 -2.99 22.30 18.57
C GLU A 5 -4.30 21.96 17.87
N ALA A 6 -4.59 22.57 16.71
CA ALA A 6 -5.80 22.29 15.95
C ALA A 6 -5.80 20.87 15.35
N SER A 7 -4.65 20.42 14.80
CA SER A 7 -4.49 19.06 14.30
C SER A 7 -4.57 18.03 15.43
N PHE A 8 -3.98 18.33 16.59
CA PHE A 8 -4.06 17.47 17.75
C PHE A 8 -5.50 17.35 18.28
N ALA A 9 -6.22 18.46 18.39
CA ALA A 9 -7.62 18.46 18.81
C ALA A 9 -8.52 17.67 17.85
N ALA A 10 -8.28 17.77 16.53
CA ALA A 10 -9.01 17.01 15.52
C ALA A 10 -8.73 15.50 15.62
N MET A 11 -7.47 15.10 15.80
CA MET A 11 -7.10 13.69 15.98
C MET A 11 -7.69 13.10 17.26
N LYS A 12 -7.65 13.87 18.36
CA LYS A 12 -8.25 13.50 19.64
C LYS A 12 -9.77 13.29 19.50
N ALA A 13 -10.47 14.22 18.85
CA ALA A 13 -11.90 14.06 18.60
C ALA A 13 -12.21 12.83 17.75
N ALA A 14 -11.40 12.56 16.71
CA ALA A 14 -11.56 11.39 15.85
C ALA A 14 -11.36 10.07 16.63
N SER A 15 -10.40 10.01 17.56
CA SER A 15 -10.14 8.80 18.35
C SER A 15 -11.29 8.37 19.24
N TYR A 16 -12.10 9.33 19.76
CA TYR A 16 -13.28 9.04 20.57
C TYR A 16 -14.50 8.59 19.78
N ILE A 17 -14.56 8.92 18.49
CA ILE A 17 -15.72 8.60 17.62
C ILE A 17 -15.51 7.30 16.87
N LYS A 18 -14.25 6.93 16.61
CA LYS A 18 -13.87 5.75 15.85
C LYS A 18 -14.18 4.47 16.67
N PRO A 19 -14.93 3.50 16.12
CA PRO A 19 -15.06 2.19 16.75
C PRO A 19 -13.68 1.49 16.82
N ASN A 20 -13.46 0.64 17.83
CA ASN A 20 -12.25 -0.16 17.93
C ASN A 20 -12.02 -0.99 16.66
N ALA A 21 -10.76 -1.19 16.29
CA ALA A 21 -10.37 -1.90 15.08
C ALA A 21 -11.00 -3.28 14.96
N GLY A 22 -11.03 -4.05 16.04
CA GLY A 22 -11.63 -5.38 16.08
C GLY A 22 -13.13 -5.43 15.75
N LYS A 23 -13.86 -4.34 15.92
CA LYS A 23 -15.30 -4.24 15.61
C LYS A 23 -15.59 -3.58 14.26
N SER A 24 -14.65 -2.83 13.71
CA SER A 24 -14.88 -1.95 12.56
C SER A 24 -14.08 -2.32 11.31
N TYR A 25 -13.15 -3.28 11.35
CA TYR A 25 -12.26 -3.56 10.23
C TYR A 25 -12.99 -3.86 8.91
N LYS A 26 -14.12 -4.60 8.95
CA LYS A 26 -14.92 -4.88 7.74
C LYS A 26 -15.50 -3.61 7.12
N LEU A 27 -16.04 -2.71 7.96
CA LEU A 27 -16.56 -1.42 7.50
C LEU A 27 -15.42 -0.54 6.97
N GLN A 28 -14.26 -0.58 7.62
CA GLN A 28 -13.08 0.14 7.18
C GLN A 28 -12.62 -0.33 5.81
N ARG A 29 -12.54 -1.65 5.54
CA ARG A 29 -12.22 -2.21 4.21
C ARG A 29 -13.17 -1.67 3.12
N VAL A 30 -14.48 -1.67 3.38
CA VAL A 30 -15.48 -1.12 2.43
C VAL A 30 -15.26 0.37 2.17
N ALA A 31 -14.97 1.15 3.22
CA ALA A 31 -14.71 2.59 3.08
C ALA A 31 -13.41 2.86 2.31
N GLU A 32 -12.35 2.11 2.57
CA GLU A 32 -11.08 2.18 1.85
C GLU A 32 -11.24 1.87 0.37
N GLU A 33 -12.01 0.85 0.03
CA GLU A 33 -12.32 0.49 -1.36
C GLU A 33 -13.10 1.59 -2.10
N LEU A 34 -14.08 2.21 -1.44
CA LEU A 34 -14.83 3.33 -2.01
C LEU A 34 -13.93 4.56 -2.25
N ILE A 35 -12.99 4.82 -1.36
CA ILE A 35 -12.02 5.91 -1.52
C ILE A 35 -11.05 5.60 -2.67
N ALA A 36 -10.56 4.38 -2.75
CA ALA A 36 -9.63 3.94 -3.79
C ALA A 36 -10.21 4.10 -5.21
N LYS A 37 -11.49 3.77 -5.40
CA LYS A 37 -12.19 3.90 -6.70
C LYS A 37 -12.29 5.35 -7.21
N GLN A 38 -12.10 6.33 -6.36
CA GLN A 38 -12.19 7.75 -6.71
C GLN A 38 -10.83 8.41 -7.00
N ALA A 39 -9.74 7.67 -6.82
CA ALA A 39 -8.40 8.20 -7.02
C ALA A 39 -8.08 8.30 -8.53
N PRO A 40 -7.65 9.47 -9.04
CA PRO A 40 -7.31 9.62 -10.45
C PRO A 40 -6.01 8.89 -10.78
N ASP A 41 -5.88 8.42 -12.01
CA ASP A 41 -4.65 7.82 -12.51
C ASP A 41 -3.49 8.83 -12.58
N ASN A 42 -2.28 8.37 -12.39
CA ASN A 42 -1.08 9.19 -12.60
C ASN A 42 -0.56 8.98 -14.03
N PRO A 43 -0.73 9.95 -14.94
CA PRO A 43 -0.38 9.79 -16.35
C PRO A 43 1.12 9.63 -16.60
N LYS A 44 1.97 9.91 -15.59
CA LYS A 44 3.44 9.74 -15.67
C LYS A 44 3.89 8.34 -15.26
N CYS A 45 2.95 7.46 -14.93
CA CYS A 45 3.22 6.12 -14.44
C CYS A 45 2.38 5.09 -15.18
N ARG A 46 3.01 4.05 -15.71
CA ARG A 46 2.30 2.86 -16.19
C ARG A 46 1.97 1.99 -15.00
N VAL A 47 0.73 1.55 -14.90
CA VAL A 47 0.22 0.67 -13.84
C VAL A 47 -0.24 -0.63 -14.48
N GLU A 48 0.26 -1.76 -13.98
CA GLU A 48 -0.03 -3.09 -14.50
C GLU A 48 -0.29 -4.03 -13.32
N ASP A 49 -1.35 -4.83 -13.41
CA ASP A 49 -1.65 -5.84 -12.40
C ASP A 49 -1.07 -7.20 -12.80
N ALA A 50 -0.61 -7.96 -11.82
CA ALA A 50 0.01 -9.26 -11.98
C ALA A 50 -0.36 -10.18 -10.82
N PHE A 51 -0.03 -11.47 -10.92
CA PHE A 51 -0.25 -12.46 -9.88
C PHE A 51 1.03 -13.26 -9.64
N ALA A 52 1.41 -13.45 -8.38
CA ALA A 52 2.49 -14.32 -7.98
C ALA A 52 1.92 -15.65 -7.45
N PRO A 53 2.28 -16.79 -8.02
CA PRO A 53 1.82 -18.08 -7.53
C PRO A 53 2.51 -18.43 -6.20
N MET A 54 1.73 -18.96 -5.25
CA MET A 54 2.20 -19.48 -3.99
C MET A 54 2.19 -21.00 -3.98
N ALA A 55 3.00 -21.63 -3.12
CA ALA A 55 3.11 -23.08 -3.02
C ALA A 55 1.79 -23.76 -2.58
N ASP A 56 0.93 -23.04 -1.88
CA ASP A 56 -0.39 -23.51 -1.45
C ASP A 56 -1.49 -23.36 -2.52
N GLY A 57 -1.13 -22.90 -3.72
CA GLY A 57 -2.03 -22.71 -4.86
C GLY A 57 -2.74 -21.35 -4.83
N TYR A 58 -2.50 -20.52 -3.84
CA TYR A 58 -3.00 -19.13 -3.84
C TYR A 58 -2.21 -18.31 -4.88
N ALA A 59 -2.84 -17.31 -5.49
CA ALA A 59 -2.19 -16.37 -6.37
C ALA A 59 -2.24 -14.97 -5.75
N VAL A 60 -1.13 -14.49 -5.21
CA VAL A 60 -1.07 -13.17 -4.57
C VAL A 60 -1.10 -12.09 -5.64
N PRO A 61 -2.09 -11.17 -5.61
CA PRO A 61 -2.14 -10.05 -6.54
C PRO A 61 -1.00 -9.07 -6.30
N LEU A 62 -0.48 -8.52 -7.38
CA LEU A 62 0.57 -7.50 -7.39
C LEU A 62 0.13 -6.35 -8.28
N ARG A 63 0.53 -5.14 -7.93
CA ARG A 63 0.42 -3.98 -8.81
C ARG A 63 1.78 -3.38 -9.06
N VAL A 64 2.15 -3.29 -10.33
CA VAL A 64 3.46 -2.84 -10.79
C VAL A 64 3.34 -1.43 -11.35
N PHE A 65 4.13 -0.52 -10.82
CA PHE A 65 4.19 0.88 -11.20
C PHE A 65 5.52 1.16 -11.87
N THR A 66 5.49 1.55 -13.15
CA THR A 66 6.70 1.86 -13.92
C THR A 66 6.68 3.32 -14.34
N PRO A 67 7.70 4.14 -13.99
CA PRO A 67 7.75 5.53 -14.41
C PRO A 67 7.92 5.64 -15.93
N LEU A 68 7.12 6.49 -16.58
CA LEU A 68 7.15 6.70 -18.03
C LEU A 68 8.01 7.89 -18.44
N VAL A 69 8.19 8.85 -17.53
CA VAL A 69 8.90 10.09 -17.79
C VAL A 69 9.97 10.35 -16.72
N ALA A 70 11.06 11.02 -17.10
CA ALA A 70 12.08 11.46 -16.14
C ALA A 70 11.47 12.44 -15.12
N TYR A 71 11.95 12.41 -13.89
CA TYR A 71 11.49 13.34 -12.86
C TYR A 71 11.73 14.79 -13.29
N GLY A 72 10.68 15.61 -13.20
CA GLY A 72 10.71 17.00 -13.64
C GLY A 72 10.48 17.23 -15.13
N ALA A 73 10.41 16.19 -15.96
CA ALA A 73 10.05 16.35 -17.36
C ALA A 73 8.56 16.71 -17.50
N PRO A 74 8.20 17.55 -18.50
CA PRO A 74 6.79 17.79 -18.84
C PRO A 74 6.14 16.48 -19.31
N LEU A 75 4.82 16.41 -19.19
CA LEU A 75 4.06 15.33 -19.83
C LEU A 75 4.21 15.44 -21.36
N PRO A 76 4.35 14.32 -22.08
CA PRO A 76 4.13 14.30 -23.51
C PRO A 76 2.71 14.82 -23.84
N GLU A 77 2.57 15.64 -24.87
CA GLU A 77 1.28 16.27 -25.28
C GLU A 77 0.13 15.26 -25.37
N ALA A 78 0.39 14.03 -25.84
CA ALA A 78 -0.59 12.95 -25.95
C ALA A 78 -1.20 12.48 -24.58
N LEU A 79 -0.58 12.81 -23.45
CA LEU A 79 -1.04 12.46 -22.10
C LEU A 79 -1.67 13.64 -21.36
N GLU A 80 -1.48 14.88 -21.83
CA GLU A 80 -2.09 16.05 -21.21
C GLU A 80 -3.62 16.09 -21.45
N GLU A 81 -4.09 15.61 -22.58
CA GLU A 81 -5.55 15.59 -22.91
C GLU A 81 -6.35 14.58 -22.07
N SER A 82 -5.74 13.48 -21.62
CA SER A 82 -6.40 12.47 -20.77
C SER A 82 -6.59 12.95 -19.32
N SER A 83 -5.76 13.87 -18.84
CA SER A 83 -5.77 14.37 -17.46
C SER A 83 -6.86 15.43 -17.20
N ALA A 84 -7.44 16.02 -18.23
CA ALA A 84 -8.39 17.15 -18.10
C ALA A 84 -9.79 16.76 -17.63
N ASN A 85 -10.15 15.48 -17.60
CA ASN A 85 -11.50 14.98 -17.30
C ASN A 85 -11.68 14.43 -15.87
N GLY A 86 -10.69 14.57 -14.99
CA GLY A 86 -10.78 14.11 -13.59
C GLY A 86 -11.51 15.10 -12.69
N THR A 87 -12.62 14.69 -12.11
CA THR A 87 -13.31 15.43 -11.04
C THR A 87 -12.39 15.61 -9.82
N PRO A 88 -12.32 16.81 -9.21
CA PRO A 88 -11.42 17.04 -8.06
C PRO A 88 -11.81 16.17 -6.86
N VAL A 89 -10.86 15.40 -6.34
CA VAL A 89 -11.00 14.51 -5.17
C VAL A 89 -11.53 15.25 -3.92
N ALA A 90 -11.28 16.55 -3.81
CA ALA A 90 -11.79 17.39 -2.72
C ALA A 90 -13.34 17.42 -2.61
N SER A 91 -14.06 17.25 -3.72
CA SER A 91 -15.52 17.25 -3.76
C SER A 91 -16.12 15.93 -3.25
N ALA A 92 -15.45 14.80 -3.51
CA ALA A 92 -15.93 13.48 -3.11
C ALA A 92 -15.75 13.21 -1.60
N ILE A 93 -14.64 13.63 -1.02
CA ILE A 93 -14.42 13.56 0.44
C ILE A 93 -15.46 14.43 1.17
N SER A 94 -15.83 15.59 0.60
CA SER A 94 -16.85 16.47 1.14
C SER A 94 -18.27 15.88 1.11
N ALA A 95 -18.56 14.93 0.21
CA ALA A 95 -19.87 14.32 0.09
C ALA A 95 -20.10 13.12 1.04
N ILE A 96 -19.05 12.40 1.40
CA ILE A 96 -19.13 11.19 2.25
C ILE A 96 -18.95 11.51 3.74
N LEU A 97 -18.15 12.52 4.07
CA LEU A 97 -17.87 12.95 5.44
C LEU A 97 -19.11 13.40 6.25
N PRO A 98 -20.15 14.05 5.68
CA PRO A 98 -21.32 14.48 6.45
C PRO A 98 -22.17 13.35 7.03
N ALA A 99 -22.08 12.15 6.49
CA ALA A 99 -22.82 10.97 6.99
C ALA A 99 -22.12 10.29 8.18
N VAL A 100 -20.81 10.53 8.38
CA VAL A 100 -19.98 9.86 9.40
C VAL A 100 -19.40 10.81 10.44
N LEU A 101 -19.28 12.13 10.14
CA LEU A 101 -18.73 13.15 11.05
C LEU A 101 -19.62 14.39 11.11
N PRO A 102 -20.41 14.58 12.18
CA PRO A 102 -21.13 15.82 12.35
C PRO A 102 -20.19 16.98 12.79
N LYS A 103 -20.02 17.94 11.90
CA LYS A 103 -19.75 19.37 12.21
C LYS A 103 -18.43 19.83 12.83
N VAL A 104 -17.29 19.19 12.66
CA VAL A 104 -16.02 19.70 13.21
C VAL A 104 -14.87 19.69 12.19
N LEU A 105 -14.95 20.47 11.10
CA LEU A 105 -13.78 20.86 10.32
C LEU A 105 -13.93 22.27 9.78
N PRO A 106 -12.99 23.21 10.06
CA PRO A 106 -13.00 24.53 9.47
C PRO A 106 -12.63 24.48 7.99
N LYS A 107 -13.34 25.26 7.17
CA LYS A 107 -13.12 25.44 5.74
C LYS A 107 -11.69 25.89 5.47
N ILE A 108 -10.90 25.04 4.83
CA ILE A 108 -9.63 25.44 4.21
C ILE A 108 -9.96 25.97 2.82
N LEU A 109 -9.75 27.28 2.62
CA LEU A 109 -9.89 27.96 1.34
C LEU A 109 -8.80 27.48 0.38
N ILE A 110 -9.19 26.78 -0.68
CA ILE A 110 -8.37 26.58 -1.87
C ILE A 110 -8.83 27.56 -2.93
N LYS A 111 -7.92 28.42 -3.36
CA LYS A 111 -8.15 29.46 -4.35
C LYS A 111 -8.07 28.83 -5.75
N GLU A 112 -9.18 28.78 -6.45
CA GLU A 112 -9.24 28.32 -7.85
C GLU A 112 -8.66 29.39 -8.79
N SER A 113 -7.77 28.97 -9.68
CA SER A 113 -7.41 29.78 -10.86
C SER A 113 -8.04 29.14 -12.10
N THR A 114 -9.03 29.81 -12.64
CA THR A 114 -9.68 29.45 -13.90
C THR A 114 -8.91 30.08 -15.08
N SER A 115 -8.47 29.26 -16.03
CA SER A 115 -8.12 29.74 -17.37
C SER A 115 -8.92 28.93 -18.41
N SER A 116 -9.74 29.62 -19.18
CA SER A 116 -10.50 29.08 -20.30
C SER A 116 -9.63 29.09 -21.56
N GLY A 117 -9.51 27.96 -22.24
CA GLY A 117 -8.90 27.85 -23.58
C GLY A 117 -9.75 26.97 -24.48
N ASN A 118 -10.02 27.45 -25.69
CA ASN A 118 -10.88 26.86 -26.72
C ASN A 118 -10.29 25.54 -27.26
N ALA A 119 -11.20 24.59 -27.54
CA ALA A 119 -10.90 23.33 -28.20
C ALA A 119 -11.12 23.49 -29.72
N ASP A 120 -10.08 23.24 -30.50
CA ASP A 120 -10.17 22.88 -31.91
C ASP A 120 -9.50 21.53 -32.15
N GLY A 121 -10.25 20.63 -32.79
CA GLY A 121 -9.88 19.23 -32.91
C GLY A 121 -8.77 18.95 -33.93
N ILE A 122 -7.86 18.05 -33.53
CA ILE A 122 -6.92 17.39 -34.44
C ILE A 122 -6.97 15.90 -34.22
N SER A 123 -7.37 15.15 -35.23
CA SER A 123 -7.30 13.69 -35.33
C SER A 123 -5.82 13.31 -35.56
N GLY A 124 -5.14 12.83 -34.54
CA GLY A 124 -3.77 12.35 -34.58
C GLY A 124 -3.68 10.85 -34.31
N ASN A 125 -2.98 10.17 -35.21
CA ASN A 125 -2.74 8.73 -35.26
C ASN A 125 -2.00 8.25 -33.99
N ALA A 126 -2.65 7.44 -33.16
CA ALA A 126 -2.13 6.98 -31.86
C ALA A 126 -1.18 5.79 -32.01
N ASN A 127 0.08 6.04 -32.35
CA ASN A 127 1.19 5.09 -32.21
C ASN A 127 2.49 5.83 -31.92
N THR A 128 2.50 6.66 -30.88
CA THR A 128 3.74 7.23 -30.36
C THR A 128 4.14 6.39 -29.15
N GLU A 129 5.11 5.47 -29.30
CA GLU A 129 5.72 4.79 -28.17
C GLU A 129 6.34 5.88 -27.25
N LEU A 130 5.82 5.96 -26.03
CA LEU A 130 6.35 6.86 -25.02
C LEU A 130 7.83 6.49 -24.74
N PRO A 131 8.74 7.46 -24.59
CA PRO A 131 10.13 7.16 -24.25
C PRO A 131 10.16 6.38 -22.93
N SER A 132 10.55 5.11 -22.99
CA SER A 132 10.66 4.27 -21.81
C SER A 132 11.83 4.75 -20.95
N VAL A 133 11.54 5.23 -19.76
CA VAL A 133 12.57 5.49 -18.75
C VAL A 133 12.95 4.14 -18.12
N THR A 134 14.24 3.79 -18.15
CA THR A 134 14.73 2.63 -17.43
C THR A 134 14.73 2.93 -15.93
N PRO A 135 13.94 2.21 -15.11
CA PRO A 135 13.93 2.42 -13.66
C PRO A 135 15.33 2.17 -13.05
N ARG A 136 15.73 3.03 -12.11
CA ARG A 136 17.03 2.93 -11.41
C ARG A 136 17.10 1.78 -10.40
N GLY A 137 16.04 0.97 -10.28
CA GLY A 137 15.91 -0.16 -9.37
C GLY A 137 14.45 -0.42 -9.04
N THR A 138 14.22 -1.31 -8.06
CA THR A 138 12.88 -1.75 -7.69
C THR A 138 12.62 -1.52 -6.20
N ILE A 139 11.43 -1.06 -5.87
CA ILE A 139 10.88 -1.01 -4.52
C ILE A 139 9.82 -2.11 -4.43
N LEU A 140 10.01 -3.05 -3.52
CA LEU A 140 8.98 -4.00 -3.14
C LEU A 140 8.24 -3.41 -1.93
N PHE A 141 6.97 -3.07 -2.13
CA PHE A 141 6.18 -2.30 -1.19
C PHE A 141 5.12 -3.16 -0.51
N PHE A 142 5.10 -3.13 0.82
CA PHE A 142 4.10 -3.75 1.68
C PHE A 142 3.29 -2.66 2.37
N HIS A 143 1.98 -2.65 2.14
CA HIS A 143 1.09 -1.62 2.66
C HIS A 143 0.83 -1.76 4.16
N GLY A 144 0.47 -0.65 4.82
CA GLY A 144 -0.03 -0.63 6.20
C GLY A 144 -1.48 -1.06 6.32
N GLY A 145 -2.02 -0.99 7.54
CA GLY A 145 -3.42 -1.32 7.83
C GLY A 145 -3.58 -2.41 8.90
N GLY A 146 -2.60 -2.55 9.80
CA GLY A 146 -2.67 -3.50 10.92
C GLY A 146 -2.84 -4.96 10.50
N TRP A 147 -2.31 -5.34 9.33
CA TRP A 147 -2.46 -6.66 8.68
C TRP A 147 -3.91 -7.05 8.37
N THR A 148 -4.89 -6.17 8.63
CA THR A 148 -6.33 -6.46 8.54
C THR A 148 -7.06 -5.58 7.53
N THR A 149 -6.50 -4.45 7.16
CA THR A 149 -7.05 -3.48 6.21
C THR A 149 -5.94 -2.96 5.29
N GLY A 150 -6.25 -2.02 4.41
CA GLY A 150 -5.35 -1.58 3.37
C GLY A 150 -5.45 -2.46 2.13
N GLY A 151 -4.63 -2.18 1.13
CA GLY A 151 -4.57 -2.95 -0.12
C GLY A 151 -3.98 -2.15 -1.26
N ILE A 152 -3.67 -2.84 -2.37
CA ILE A 152 -3.05 -2.21 -3.55
C ILE A 152 -3.89 -1.07 -4.12
N ASN A 153 -5.23 -1.18 -4.04
CA ASN A 153 -6.14 -0.15 -4.55
C ASN A 153 -5.97 1.16 -3.77
N LEU A 154 -5.97 1.09 -2.42
CA LEU A 154 -5.83 2.26 -1.56
C LEU A 154 -4.48 2.96 -1.75
N TYR A 155 -3.42 2.19 -1.96
CA TYR A 155 -2.05 2.70 -2.08
C TYR A 155 -1.63 3.04 -3.51
N THR A 156 -2.51 2.86 -4.52
CA THR A 156 -2.20 3.10 -5.94
C THR A 156 -1.59 4.48 -6.18
N GLN A 157 -2.18 5.54 -5.66
CA GLN A 157 -1.67 6.90 -5.85
C GLN A 157 -0.30 7.11 -5.19
N ALA A 158 -0.12 6.62 -3.98
CA ALA A 158 1.15 6.73 -3.26
C ALA A 158 2.27 6.00 -4.00
N CYS A 159 2.01 4.77 -4.47
CA CYS A 159 2.95 3.97 -5.22
C CYS A 159 3.30 4.58 -6.59
N ALA A 160 2.31 5.10 -7.33
CA ALA A 160 2.53 5.77 -8.59
C ALA A 160 3.38 7.05 -8.43
N HIS A 161 3.08 7.88 -7.43
CA HIS A 161 3.89 9.05 -7.11
C HIS A 161 5.31 8.67 -6.68
N MET A 162 5.46 7.61 -5.89
CA MET A 162 6.75 7.10 -5.46
C MET A 162 7.58 6.63 -6.66
N ALA A 163 6.98 5.86 -7.58
CA ALA A 163 7.64 5.38 -8.78
C ALA A 163 8.19 6.54 -9.62
N VAL A 164 7.35 7.55 -9.89
CA VAL A 164 7.74 8.73 -10.69
C VAL A 164 8.80 9.58 -9.98
N ARG A 165 8.63 9.86 -8.69
CA ARG A 165 9.57 10.73 -7.96
C ARG A 165 10.93 10.09 -7.73
N LEU A 166 10.96 8.79 -7.43
CA LEU A 166 12.20 8.08 -7.15
C LEU A 166 12.82 7.45 -8.40
N GLN A 167 12.11 7.51 -9.55
CA GLN A 167 12.53 6.89 -10.80
C GLN A 167 12.86 5.40 -10.62
N ARG A 168 12.02 4.74 -9.82
CA ARG A 168 12.12 3.30 -9.52
C ARG A 168 10.83 2.60 -9.90
N ARG A 169 10.93 1.33 -10.29
CA ARG A 169 9.75 0.48 -10.32
C ARG A 169 9.24 0.29 -8.89
N VAL A 170 7.92 0.34 -8.68
CA VAL A 170 7.30 -0.06 -7.41
C VAL A 170 6.45 -1.27 -7.66
N ILE A 171 6.59 -2.31 -6.85
CA ILE A 171 5.75 -3.50 -6.85
C ILE A 171 5.01 -3.51 -5.53
N SER A 172 3.71 -3.24 -5.54
CA SER A 172 2.84 -3.29 -4.36
C SER A 172 2.23 -4.67 -4.24
N VAL A 173 2.30 -5.24 -3.04
CA VAL A 173 1.88 -6.61 -2.74
C VAL A 173 0.54 -6.60 -2.01
N GLU A 174 -0.44 -7.35 -2.54
CA GLU A 174 -1.72 -7.63 -1.91
C GLU A 174 -1.62 -8.88 -1.06
N TYR A 175 -0.86 -8.84 0.03
CA TYR A 175 -0.71 -9.97 0.94
C TYR A 175 -2.03 -10.31 1.62
N ARG A 176 -2.23 -11.59 1.96
CA ARG A 176 -3.45 -12.08 2.61
C ARG A 176 -3.66 -11.46 3.99
N LEU A 177 -4.87 -10.95 4.24
CA LEU A 177 -5.20 -10.17 5.42
C LEU A 177 -5.77 -11.03 6.55
N ALA A 178 -5.46 -10.65 7.77
CA ALA A 178 -6.11 -11.14 8.98
C ALA A 178 -7.52 -10.48 9.14
N PRO A 179 -8.43 -11.07 9.91
CA PRO A 179 -8.29 -12.32 10.65
C PRO A 179 -8.53 -13.58 9.83
N GLU A 180 -8.88 -13.45 8.54
CA GLU A 180 -9.14 -14.58 7.65
C GLU A 180 -7.86 -15.41 7.45
N TYR A 181 -6.72 -14.73 7.31
CA TYR A 181 -5.39 -15.33 7.17
C TYR A 181 -4.47 -14.79 8.27
N ARG A 182 -4.36 -15.54 9.34
CA ARG A 182 -3.56 -15.18 10.51
C ARG A 182 -2.06 -15.39 10.26
N PHE A 183 -1.24 -14.89 11.15
CA PHE A 183 0.20 -15.17 11.16
C PHE A 183 0.47 -16.68 11.08
N PRO A 184 1.42 -17.14 10.26
CA PRO A 184 2.41 -16.35 9.51
C PRO A 184 2.03 -16.02 8.04
N THR A 185 0.78 -16.17 7.60
CA THR A 185 0.41 -16.12 6.19
C THR A 185 0.90 -14.85 5.49
N ALA A 186 0.62 -13.67 6.04
CA ALA A 186 1.02 -12.41 5.40
C ALA A 186 2.54 -12.26 5.24
N VAL A 187 3.32 -12.66 6.24
CA VAL A 187 4.78 -12.58 6.17
C VAL A 187 5.37 -13.62 5.21
N GLU A 188 4.77 -14.82 5.11
CA GLU A 188 5.19 -15.83 4.14
C GLU A 188 4.84 -15.40 2.70
N ASP A 189 3.70 -14.77 2.46
CA ASP A 189 3.35 -14.18 1.16
C ASP A 189 4.41 -13.15 0.74
N CYS A 190 4.70 -12.19 1.63
CA CYS A 190 5.68 -11.15 1.37
C CYS A 190 7.10 -11.71 1.17
N TYR A 191 7.46 -12.74 1.94
CA TYR A 191 8.76 -13.42 1.81
C TYR A 191 8.90 -14.12 0.46
N GLU A 192 7.92 -14.90 0.06
CA GLU A 192 7.98 -15.66 -1.20
C GLU A 192 8.03 -14.72 -2.41
N ILE A 193 7.27 -13.64 -2.39
CA ILE A 193 7.33 -12.62 -3.45
C ILE A 193 8.71 -11.95 -3.49
N ALA A 194 9.28 -11.62 -2.34
CA ALA A 194 10.65 -11.09 -2.27
C ALA A 194 11.65 -12.11 -2.83
N ARG A 195 11.56 -13.39 -2.44
CA ARG A 195 12.42 -14.47 -2.95
C ARG A 195 12.36 -14.56 -4.47
N GLN A 196 11.14 -14.62 -5.03
CA GLN A 196 10.94 -14.68 -6.49
C GLN A 196 11.50 -13.43 -7.19
N LEU A 197 11.34 -12.24 -6.61
CA LEU A 197 11.89 -10.99 -7.16
C LEU A 197 13.42 -11.02 -7.19
N PHE A 198 14.07 -11.42 -6.09
CA PHE A 198 15.53 -11.52 -6.00
C PHE A 198 16.11 -12.61 -6.92
N ALA A 199 15.38 -13.68 -7.13
CA ALA A 199 15.76 -14.76 -8.07
C ALA A 199 15.48 -14.42 -9.54
N GLY A 200 14.72 -13.35 -9.83
CA GLY A 200 14.25 -13.03 -11.18
C GLY A 200 13.19 -13.99 -11.71
N GLU A 201 12.49 -14.65 -10.80
CA GLU A 201 11.45 -15.65 -11.10
C GLU A 201 10.03 -15.05 -11.00
N LEU A 202 9.89 -13.78 -10.54
CA LEU A 202 8.58 -13.18 -10.33
C LEU A 202 7.84 -13.02 -11.67
N PRO A 203 6.74 -13.77 -11.90
CA PRO A 203 6.01 -13.68 -13.15
C PRO A 203 5.26 -12.35 -13.21
N ILE A 204 5.39 -11.63 -14.33
CA ILE A 204 4.47 -10.55 -14.68
C ILE A 204 3.65 -11.07 -15.85
N SER A 205 2.48 -11.60 -15.56
CA SER A 205 1.49 -11.78 -16.62
C SER A 205 0.87 -10.42 -16.86
N GLY A 206 1.24 -9.74 -17.94
CA GLY A 206 0.56 -8.54 -18.38
C GLY A 206 -0.88 -8.90 -18.75
N VAL A 207 -1.79 -8.86 -17.80
CA VAL A 207 -3.22 -8.83 -18.08
C VAL A 207 -3.57 -7.35 -18.21
N GLY A 208 -3.78 -6.90 -19.42
CA GLY A 208 -4.33 -5.57 -19.68
C GLY A 208 -5.75 -5.46 -19.11
N GLY A 209 -5.86 -5.17 -17.84
CA GLY A 209 -7.10 -4.97 -17.11
C GLY A 209 -6.80 -4.74 -15.63
N SER A 210 -7.48 -3.80 -15.00
CA SER A 210 -7.41 -3.61 -13.56
C SER A 210 -8.01 -4.83 -12.85
N VAL A 211 -7.26 -5.44 -11.95
CA VAL A 211 -7.78 -6.49 -11.06
C VAL A 211 -8.58 -5.82 -9.96
N GLU A 212 -9.89 -6.04 -9.94
CA GLU A 212 -10.72 -5.73 -8.77
C GLU A 212 -10.45 -6.83 -7.72
N VAL A 213 -9.69 -6.49 -6.69
CA VAL A 213 -9.53 -7.35 -5.52
C VAL A 213 -10.68 -7.03 -4.57
N ASP A 214 -11.65 -7.94 -4.47
CA ASP A 214 -12.76 -7.81 -3.53
C ASP A 214 -12.36 -8.39 -2.17
N HIS A 215 -11.92 -7.54 -1.25
CA HIS A 215 -11.56 -7.90 0.12
C HIS A 215 -12.76 -8.36 0.99
N THR A 216 -13.98 -8.30 0.46
CA THR A 216 -15.17 -8.73 1.19
C THR A 216 -15.45 -10.22 1.00
N GLN A 217 -14.80 -10.87 0.02
CA GLN A 217 -14.98 -12.28 -0.28
C GLN A 217 -13.84 -13.13 0.28
N SER A 218 -14.18 -14.15 1.03
CA SER A 218 -13.26 -15.16 1.57
C SER A 218 -12.72 -16.14 0.50
N ALA A 219 -13.06 -15.93 -0.78
CA ALA A 219 -12.59 -16.79 -1.88
C ALA A 219 -11.25 -16.31 -2.39
N ALA A 220 -10.30 -17.24 -2.53
CA ALA A 220 -9.01 -16.99 -3.16
C ALA A 220 -9.23 -16.36 -4.56
N PRO A 221 -8.59 -15.25 -4.90
CA PRO A 221 -8.61 -14.77 -6.27
C PRO A 221 -8.00 -15.85 -7.16
N THR A 222 -8.83 -16.43 -8.01
CA THR A 222 -8.35 -17.33 -9.06
C THR A 222 -7.69 -16.48 -10.12
N ALA A 223 -6.46 -16.81 -10.49
CA ALA A 223 -5.85 -16.22 -11.67
C ALA A 223 -6.85 -16.32 -12.84
N PRO A 224 -7.04 -15.26 -13.63
CA PRO A 224 -8.01 -15.27 -14.71
C PRO A 224 -7.73 -16.47 -15.65
N ALA A 225 -8.75 -17.27 -15.93
CA ALA A 225 -8.68 -18.49 -16.76
C ALA A 225 -8.45 -18.20 -18.26
N GLY A 226 -7.83 -17.08 -18.59
CA GLY A 226 -7.41 -16.70 -19.93
C GLY A 226 -5.91 -16.86 -20.05
N GLY A 227 -5.45 -17.93 -20.70
CA GLY A 227 -4.05 -18.19 -21.00
C GLY A 227 -3.43 -17.12 -21.91
N GLY A 228 -3.19 -15.94 -21.37
CA GLY A 228 -2.22 -15.00 -21.90
C GLY A 228 -0.83 -15.59 -21.70
N ASP A 229 0.00 -15.45 -22.70
CA ASP A 229 1.37 -15.97 -22.74
C ASP A 229 2.13 -15.56 -21.47
N ILE A 230 2.40 -16.53 -20.55
CA ILE A 230 2.99 -16.31 -19.22
C ILE A 230 4.50 -15.99 -19.34
N SER A 231 4.96 -15.56 -20.50
CA SER A 231 6.38 -15.49 -20.86
C SER A 231 7.11 -14.23 -20.41
N ALA A 232 6.48 -13.24 -19.79
CA ALA A 232 7.16 -12.04 -19.33
C ALA A 232 7.42 -12.09 -17.82
N THR A 233 8.62 -12.51 -17.44
CA THR A 233 9.14 -12.29 -16.08
C THR A 233 9.72 -10.88 -15.97
N ILE A 234 9.65 -10.25 -14.80
CA ILE A 234 10.48 -9.07 -14.53
C ILE A 234 11.93 -9.52 -14.63
N PRO A 235 12.75 -8.94 -15.52
CA PRO A 235 14.17 -9.24 -15.50
C PRO A 235 14.69 -9.06 -14.08
N ALA A 236 15.49 -10.01 -13.59
CA ALA A 236 16.05 -9.93 -12.25
C ALA A 236 16.67 -8.52 -12.07
N PRO A 237 16.13 -7.69 -11.18
CA PRO A 237 16.77 -6.41 -10.90
C PRO A 237 18.10 -6.72 -10.21
N ASP A 238 19.08 -5.83 -10.37
CA ASP A 238 20.28 -5.87 -9.55
C ASP A 238 19.86 -5.95 -8.07
N PRO A 239 20.24 -7.00 -7.32
CA PRO A 239 19.85 -7.17 -5.91
C PRO A 239 20.18 -5.96 -5.05
N ASP A 240 21.27 -5.24 -5.36
CA ASP A 240 21.70 -4.04 -4.65
C ASP A 240 20.77 -2.85 -4.91
N SER A 241 19.96 -2.91 -5.95
CA SER A 241 18.97 -1.89 -6.32
C SER A 241 17.57 -2.18 -5.77
N ILE A 242 17.34 -3.33 -5.11
CA ILE A 242 16.05 -3.68 -4.50
C ILE A 242 15.94 -3.05 -3.11
N VAL A 243 14.82 -2.37 -2.85
CA VAL A 243 14.47 -1.81 -1.54
C VAL A 243 13.21 -2.49 -1.05
N LEU A 244 13.25 -3.10 0.14
CA LEU A 244 12.04 -3.51 0.85
C LEU A 244 11.47 -2.29 1.57
N PHE A 245 10.23 -1.94 1.30
CA PHE A 245 9.62 -0.75 1.86
C PHE A 245 8.22 -1.06 2.39
N GLY A 246 7.89 -0.55 3.56
CA GLY A 246 6.54 -0.62 4.10
C GLY A 246 6.28 0.40 5.20
N ASP A 247 5.01 0.67 5.42
CA ASP A 247 4.52 1.53 6.48
C ASP A 247 3.70 0.74 7.51
N SER A 248 3.80 1.09 8.79
CA SER A 248 3.02 0.46 9.89
C SER A 248 3.18 -1.07 9.89
N ALA A 249 2.09 -1.84 9.72
CA ALA A 249 2.13 -3.29 9.55
C ALA A 249 2.99 -3.74 8.36
N GLY A 250 2.97 -3.00 7.25
CA GLY A 250 3.85 -3.26 6.11
C GLY A 250 5.31 -3.03 6.44
N GLY A 251 5.62 -2.05 7.30
CA GLY A 251 6.97 -1.85 7.85
C GLY A 251 7.42 -3.02 8.73
N ASN A 252 6.51 -3.61 9.51
CA ASN A 252 6.75 -4.87 10.21
C ASN A 252 7.09 -5.99 9.24
N LEU A 253 6.27 -6.18 8.19
CA LEU A 253 6.49 -7.22 7.17
C LEU A 253 7.85 -7.05 6.47
N ALA A 254 8.25 -5.83 6.13
CA ALA A 254 9.57 -5.57 5.51
C ALA A 254 10.73 -5.94 6.45
N ALA A 255 10.61 -5.63 7.75
CA ALA A 255 11.60 -6.03 8.75
C ALA A 255 11.64 -7.55 8.92
N ALA A 256 10.47 -8.20 9.06
CA ALA A 256 10.35 -9.64 9.22
C ALA A 256 10.89 -10.41 8.01
N VAL A 257 10.56 -9.98 6.79
CA VAL A 257 11.11 -10.56 5.54
C VAL A 257 12.64 -10.47 5.51
N SER A 258 13.20 -9.34 5.96
CA SER A 258 14.66 -9.19 6.03
C SER A 258 15.30 -10.16 7.05
N LEU A 259 14.66 -10.39 8.20
CA LEU A 259 15.11 -11.38 9.18
C LEU A 259 14.99 -12.81 8.62
N MET A 260 13.87 -13.15 8.00
CA MET A 260 13.66 -14.46 7.36
C MET A 260 14.71 -14.72 6.27
N ALA A 261 14.99 -13.72 5.43
CA ALA A 261 16.00 -13.82 4.38
C ALA A 261 17.40 -14.12 4.96
N ARG A 262 17.78 -13.44 6.04
CA ARG A 262 19.01 -13.71 6.78
C ARG A 262 19.05 -15.16 7.31
N ASP A 263 17.97 -15.61 7.93
CA ASP A 263 17.91 -16.87 8.63
C ASP A 263 17.78 -18.07 7.68
N ARG A 264 17.08 -17.90 6.55
CA ARG A 264 16.94 -18.92 5.50
C ARG A 264 18.10 -18.92 4.50
N GLY A 265 18.82 -17.81 4.36
CA GLY A 265 20.00 -17.69 3.50
C GLY A 265 19.72 -17.77 1.99
N GLU A 266 18.47 -17.53 1.57
CA GLU A 266 18.06 -17.66 0.15
C GLU A 266 18.32 -16.40 -0.66
N PHE A 267 18.23 -15.22 -0.03
CA PHE A 267 18.56 -13.93 -0.60
C PHE A 267 18.93 -12.94 0.51
N MET A 268 19.49 -11.78 0.16
CA MET A 268 19.89 -10.78 1.14
C MET A 268 19.44 -9.38 0.71
N PRO A 269 18.36 -8.83 1.31
CA PRO A 269 17.99 -7.44 1.11
C PRO A 269 19.07 -6.52 1.71
N ARG A 270 19.65 -5.62 0.89
CA ARG A 270 20.66 -4.67 1.36
C ARG A 270 20.07 -3.36 1.87
N THR A 271 18.84 -3.08 1.47
CA THR A 271 18.16 -1.83 1.83
C THR A 271 16.71 -2.11 2.24
N GLN A 272 16.35 -1.60 3.40
CA GLN A 272 14.96 -1.54 3.83
C GLN A 272 14.60 -0.13 4.27
N MET A 273 13.36 0.29 4.01
CA MET A 273 12.79 1.55 4.47
C MET A 273 11.52 1.25 5.25
N LEU A 274 11.53 1.59 6.52
CA LEU A 274 10.47 1.29 7.47
C LEU A 274 9.84 2.59 7.94
N LEU A 275 8.58 2.84 7.58
CA LEU A 275 7.85 4.00 8.09
C LEU A 275 7.02 3.58 9.31
N TYR A 276 7.30 4.17 10.46
CA TYR A 276 6.61 3.91 11.74
C TYR A 276 6.23 2.43 11.93
N PRO A 277 7.18 1.48 11.81
CA PRO A 277 6.88 0.06 11.77
C PRO A 277 6.34 -0.45 13.10
N VAL A 278 5.44 -1.44 13.05
CA VAL A 278 4.98 -2.17 14.24
C VAL A 278 5.99 -3.27 14.55
N VAL A 279 6.96 -3.02 15.40
CA VAL A 279 8.07 -3.96 15.65
C VAL A 279 8.08 -4.58 17.04
N GLY A 280 7.22 -4.10 17.96
CA GLY A 280 7.04 -4.64 19.30
C GLY A 280 5.87 -5.61 19.39
N ASN A 281 5.73 -6.22 20.56
CA ASN A 281 4.70 -7.20 20.91
C ASN A 281 3.78 -6.75 22.03
N ASP A 282 4.10 -5.65 22.73
CA ASP A 282 3.34 -5.15 23.87
C ASP A 282 3.02 -3.67 23.71
N TYR A 283 1.73 -3.39 23.47
CA TYR A 283 1.15 -2.04 23.37
C TYR A 283 0.15 -1.77 24.50
N ASN A 284 0.18 -2.56 25.58
CA ASN A 284 -0.62 -2.28 26.76
C ASN A 284 0.05 -1.13 27.55
N PRO A 285 -0.66 -0.03 27.85
CA PRO A 285 -0.11 1.11 28.60
C PRO A 285 0.42 0.77 29.99
N GLU A 286 -0.02 -0.35 30.59
CA GLU A 286 0.41 -0.76 31.93
C GLU A 286 1.72 -1.57 31.91
N THR A 287 1.96 -2.34 30.85
CA THR A 287 3.06 -3.33 30.78
C THR A 287 4.12 -2.98 29.75
N SER A 288 3.79 -2.18 28.73
CA SER A 288 4.72 -1.83 27.66
C SER A 288 6.02 -1.19 28.19
N PRO A 289 7.18 -1.61 27.68
CA PRO A 289 8.45 -0.99 28.04
C PRO A 289 8.61 0.42 27.43
N PHE A 290 7.75 0.80 26.48
CA PHE A 290 7.85 2.07 25.77
C PHE A 290 6.96 3.15 26.42
N GLU A 291 7.56 4.25 26.86
CA GLU A 291 6.84 5.37 27.47
C GLU A 291 5.82 5.97 26.49
N SER A 292 6.11 6.00 25.20
CA SER A 292 5.20 6.52 24.19
C SER A 292 3.86 5.77 24.10
N VAL A 293 3.81 4.48 24.48
CA VAL A 293 2.55 3.73 24.56
C VAL A 293 1.69 4.26 25.70
N ARG A 294 2.29 4.63 26.82
CA ARG A 294 1.56 5.23 27.97
C ARG A 294 1.11 6.65 27.68
N THR A 295 1.98 7.47 27.08
CA THR A 295 1.68 8.91 26.85
C THR A 295 0.83 9.17 25.62
N ASN A 296 0.92 8.31 24.60
CA ASN A 296 0.25 8.47 23.30
C ASN A 296 -0.76 7.35 22.98
N GLY A 297 -1.01 6.46 23.94
CA GLY A 297 -1.92 5.31 23.74
C GLY A 297 -3.40 5.69 23.67
N THR A 298 -3.74 6.93 23.98
CA THR A 298 -5.07 7.53 23.85
C THR A 298 -4.97 8.84 23.09
N ASP A 299 -6.10 9.46 22.75
CA ASP A 299 -6.17 10.81 22.18
C ASP A 299 -5.59 10.97 20.75
N TYR A 300 -5.11 9.89 20.13
CA TYR A 300 -4.63 9.85 18.74
C TYR A 300 -5.50 8.94 17.86
N ILE A 301 -5.33 9.02 16.53
CA ILE A 301 -6.12 8.22 15.57
C ILE A 301 -5.90 6.72 15.78
N LEU A 302 -4.64 6.32 16.09
CA LEU A 302 -4.27 4.95 16.42
C LEU A 302 -4.04 4.87 17.94
N THR A 303 -4.90 4.12 18.63
CA THR A 303 -4.82 3.96 20.09
C THR A 303 -4.13 2.66 20.48
N ALA A 304 -3.72 2.55 21.74
CA ALA A 304 -3.20 1.29 22.31
C ALA A 304 -4.22 0.15 22.19
N GLN A 305 -5.52 0.45 22.34
CA GLN A 305 -6.58 -0.54 22.16
C GLN A 305 -6.68 -1.00 20.71
N ASP A 306 -6.60 -0.09 19.73
CA ASP A 306 -6.57 -0.47 18.30
C ASP A 306 -5.37 -1.39 18.02
N MET A 307 -4.19 -1.09 18.59
CA MET A 307 -3.00 -1.92 18.44
C MET A 307 -3.19 -3.32 19.03
N ALA A 308 -3.80 -3.43 20.22
CA ALA A 308 -4.14 -4.72 20.82
C ALA A 308 -5.11 -5.50 19.94
N ASP A 309 -6.15 -4.84 19.41
CA ASP A 309 -7.13 -5.48 18.52
C ASP A 309 -6.47 -5.99 17.22
N TYR A 310 -5.57 -5.22 16.59
CA TYR A 310 -4.84 -5.65 15.40
C TYR A 310 -3.93 -6.84 15.68
N ILE A 311 -3.20 -6.82 16.80
CA ILE A 311 -2.36 -7.94 17.23
C ILE A 311 -3.20 -9.20 17.47
N ASP A 312 -4.35 -9.08 18.12
CA ASP A 312 -5.25 -10.20 18.39
C ASP A 312 -5.87 -10.79 17.11
N MET A 313 -6.17 -9.96 16.11
CA MET A 313 -6.63 -10.42 14.81
C MET A 313 -5.52 -11.10 14.02
N TYR A 314 -4.29 -10.58 14.09
CA TYR A 314 -3.17 -11.10 13.31
C TYR A 314 -2.56 -12.37 13.88
N ARG A 315 -2.34 -12.46 15.21
CA ARG A 315 -1.73 -13.65 15.83
C ARG A 315 -2.61 -14.89 15.74
N SER A 316 -2.01 -16.05 15.50
CA SER A 316 -2.64 -17.35 15.60
C SER A 316 -2.63 -17.89 17.03
N SER A 317 -1.59 -17.57 17.79
CA SER A 317 -1.37 -18.02 19.16
C SER A 317 -0.67 -16.96 20.01
N VAL A 318 -0.64 -17.17 21.32
CA VAL A 318 0.15 -16.32 22.24
C VAL A 318 1.65 -16.47 22.00
N ALA A 319 2.11 -17.64 21.56
CA ALA A 319 3.52 -17.89 21.28
C ALA A 319 4.07 -17.01 20.15
N ASP A 320 3.20 -16.55 19.24
CA ASP A 320 3.61 -15.67 18.14
C ASP A 320 4.18 -14.34 18.64
N LEU A 321 3.73 -13.86 19.80
CA LEU A 321 4.21 -12.60 20.39
C LEU A 321 5.71 -12.59 20.68
N THR A 322 6.35 -13.75 20.79
CA THR A 322 7.81 -13.90 20.99
C THR A 322 8.53 -14.36 19.72
N ASN A 323 7.80 -14.51 18.61
CA ASN A 323 8.39 -14.88 17.33
C ASN A 323 9.03 -13.63 16.68
N PRO A 324 10.31 -13.65 16.28
CA PRO A 324 10.99 -12.50 15.67
C PRO A 324 10.39 -12.08 14.33
N TYR A 325 9.67 -12.96 13.63
CA TYR A 325 8.98 -12.60 12.38
C TYR A 325 7.61 -11.97 12.62
N PHE A 326 7.07 -12.10 13.83
CA PHE A 326 5.88 -11.38 14.29
C PHE A 326 6.27 -10.04 14.92
N ALA A 327 7.24 -10.06 15.83
CA ALA A 327 7.72 -8.92 16.61
C ALA A 327 9.24 -8.76 16.45
N PRO A 328 9.71 -8.06 15.42
CA PRO A 328 11.14 -7.97 15.07
C PRO A 328 12.07 -7.49 16.18
N LEU A 329 11.58 -6.78 17.19
CA LEU A 329 12.39 -6.40 18.35
C LEU A 329 12.72 -7.56 19.30
N THR A 330 12.18 -8.74 19.08
CA THR A 330 12.50 -9.95 19.86
C THR A 330 13.61 -10.79 19.22
N ALA A 331 14.15 -10.36 18.06
CA ALA A 331 15.21 -11.06 17.30
C ALA A 331 16.57 -11.04 17.99
#